data_1e64bd7bea1be05d3e72396ba0a0f378
#
_entry.id   1e64bd7bea1be05d3e72396ba0a0f378
#
_cell.length_a   1.000
_cell.length_b   1.000
_cell.length_c   1.000
_cell.angle_alpha   90.00
_cell.angle_beta   90.00
_cell.angle_gamma   90.00
#
_symmetry.space_group_name_H-M   'P 1'
#
loop_
_entity.id
_entity.type
_entity.pdbx_description
1 polymer ?
#
loop_
_entity_poly.entity_id
_entity_poly.type
_entity_poly.pdbx_seq_one_letter_code
_entity_poly.pdbx_strand_id
1 'polypeptide(L)'
;MIFAGDTHGMLSAFQRIDERAREDEEPVVIQVGDFGVLFAPECEVADYFRTREGGPIWITCGGNHDNWPLWRTMPEVELFGGKVRELAPGCFFADRGTLLTMGQNKILFFGGAESTDKHMRVPGVSWWKEESPTYSEFTHFFEAMEEHKPNIVVTHDAPVCVPVLRHGNRGEQPTPRGLDNVFSLSAHKPARWYFGHHHHLDSWTVGETEFHCCGLNGEWCRPPGLGGLHVARPIR
;
A
#
# COMPACT_ATOMS: atom_id res chain seq x y z
N MET A 1 -12.87 4.66 -5.47
CA MET A 1 -11.62 4.21 -4.79
C MET A 1 -10.54 5.26 -5.01
N ILE A 2 -9.85 5.65 -3.95
CA ILE A 2 -8.71 6.58 -3.97
C ILE A 2 -7.43 5.80 -3.64
N PHE A 3 -6.33 6.07 -4.35
CA PHE A 3 -5.00 5.58 -3.99
C PHE A 3 -4.21 6.74 -3.39
N ALA A 4 -3.89 6.65 -2.11
CA ALA A 4 -3.25 7.70 -1.33
C ALA A 4 -1.77 7.38 -1.11
N GLY A 5 -0.92 8.40 -1.24
CA GLY A 5 0.51 8.30 -0.98
C GLY A 5 0.85 8.29 0.51
N ASP A 6 2.13 8.43 0.76
CA ASP A 6 2.75 8.36 2.07
C ASP A 6 2.16 9.40 3.04
N THR A 7 1.65 8.95 4.17
CA THR A 7 1.02 9.81 5.18
C THR A 7 1.90 10.09 6.39
N HIS A 8 2.89 9.22 6.64
CA HIS A 8 3.86 9.34 7.75
C HIS A 8 3.23 9.67 9.12
N GLY A 9 2.00 9.18 9.38
CA GLY A 9 1.29 9.45 10.62
C GLY A 9 0.76 10.89 10.75
N MET A 10 0.78 11.69 9.69
CA MET A 10 0.28 13.05 9.70
C MET A 10 -1.25 13.07 9.72
N LEU A 11 -1.85 13.30 10.88
CA LEU A 11 -3.31 13.28 11.07
C LEU A 11 -4.07 14.15 10.06
N SER A 12 -3.55 15.34 9.75
CA SER A 12 -4.18 16.23 8.77
C SER A 12 -4.20 15.65 7.34
N ALA A 13 -3.28 14.74 7.00
CA ALA A 13 -3.32 14.02 5.72
C ALA A 13 -4.48 13.03 5.68
N PHE A 14 -4.66 12.25 6.76
CA PHE A 14 -5.80 11.33 6.89
C PHE A 14 -7.14 12.06 6.82
N GLN A 15 -7.27 13.18 7.54
CA GLN A 15 -8.49 13.98 7.55
C GLN A 15 -8.84 14.53 6.17
N ARG A 16 -7.86 15.08 5.43
CA ARG A 16 -8.08 15.58 4.06
C ARG A 16 -8.51 14.48 3.08
N ILE A 17 -7.86 13.32 3.16
CA ILE A 17 -8.21 12.19 2.28
C ILE A 17 -9.60 11.66 2.63
N ASP A 18 -9.93 11.55 3.93
CA ASP A 18 -11.25 11.11 4.40
C ASP A 18 -12.35 12.07 3.94
N GLU A 19 -12.14 13.39 4.09
CA GLU A 19 -13.06 14.43 3.62
C GLU A 19 -13.26 14.31 2.11
N ARG A 20 -12.16 14.21 1.35
CA ARG A 20 -12.24 14.04 -0.09
C ARG A 20 -12.96 12.77 -0.51
N ALA A 21 -12.69 11.65 0.16
CA ALA A 21 -13.36 10.38 -0.12
C ALA A 21 -14.87 10.47 0.15
N ARG A 22 -15.28 11.21 1.19
CA ARG A 22 -16.71 11.45 1.50
C ARG A 22 -17.37 12.33 0.45
N GLU A 23 -16.71 13.44 0.04
CA GLU A 23 -17.21 14.34 -1.00
C GLU A 23 -17.42 13.63 -2.34
N ASP A 24 -16.51 12.73 -2.68
CA ASP A 24 -16.53 11.97 -3.92
C ASP A 24 -17.30 10.64 -3.82
N GLU A 25 -17.94 10.37 -2.68
CA GLU A 25 -18.65 9.11 -2.39
C GLU A 25 -17.79 7.85 -2.60
N GLU A 26 -16.48 7.96 -2.35
CA GLU A 26 -15.54 6.85 -2.51
C GLU A 26 -15.50 5.97 -1.25
N PRO A 27 -15.92 4.70 -1.34
CA PRO A 27 -16.04 3.84 -0.16
C PRO A 27 -14.72 3.28 0.35
N VAL A 28 -13.64 3.36 -0.43
CA VAL A 28 -12.34 2.76 -0.12
C VAL A 28 -11.20 3.71 -0.45
N VAL A 29 -10.28 3.83 0.50
CA VAL A 29 -8.95 4.42 0.32
C VAL A 29 -7.91 3.32 0.43
N ILE A 30 -7.08 3.18 -0.60
CA ILE A 30 -5.89 2.32 -0.59
C ILE A 30 -4.68 3.21 -0.42
N GLN A 31 -3.93 3.00 0.66
CA GLN A 31 -2.75 3.76 0.98
C GLN A 31 -1.50 2.90 0.70
N VAL A 32 -0.52 3.48 0.02
CA VAL A 32 0.58 2.73 -0.61
C VAL A 32 1.83 2.56 0.29
N GLY A 33 1.66 2.57 1.61
CA GLY A 33 2.74 2.38 2.59
C GLY A 33 3.24 3.70 3.21
N ASP A 34 4.11 3.60 4.22
CA ASP A 34 4.50 4.70 5.10
C ASP A 34 3.26 5.37 5.74
N PHE A 35 2.43 4.51 6.32
CA PHE A 35 1.20 4.90 7.01
C PHE A 35 1.50 5.68 8.28
N GLY A 36 2.54 5.25 9.03
CA GLY A 36 3.08 5.98 10.17
C GLY A 36 2.50 5.59 11.53
N VAL A 37 1.88 4.43 11.68
CA VAL A 37 1.59 3.81 12.98
C VAL A 37 2.88 3.11 13.45
N LEU A 38 3.79 3.86 14.09
CA LEU A 38 5.16 3.41 14.32
C LEU A 38 5.35 2.67 15.64
N PHE A 39 4.74 3.13 16.73
CA PHE A 39 5.18 2.74 18.07
C PHE A 39 4.18 1.94 18.88
N ALA A 40 2.89 2.15 18.66
CA ALA A 40 1.83 1.47 19.40
C ALA A 40 0.50 1.53 18.63
N PRO A 41 -0.44 0.59 18.89
CA PRO A 41 -1.82 0.74 18.40
C PRO A 41 -2.52 1.96 19.03
N GLU A 42 -2.06 2.44 20.19
CA GLU A 42 -2.52 3.68 20.83
C GLU A 42 -1.72 4.87 20.29
N CYS A 43 -2.13 5.40 19.16
CA CYS A 43 -1.55 6.59 18.57
C CYS A 43 -2.66 7.50 18.01
N GLU A 44 -2.34 8.77 17.78
CA GLU A 44 -3.29 9.78 17.33
C GLU A 44 -4.06 9.35 16.06
N VAL A 45 -3.39 8.68 15.13
CA VAL A 45 -4.02 8.14 13.92
C VAL A 45 -4.99 7.01 14.26
N ALA A 46 -4.61 6.08 15.15
CA ALA A 46 -5.51 5.00 15.57
C ALA A 46 -6.73 5.56 16.32
N ASP A 47 -6.51 6.58 17.17
CA ASP A 47 -7.61 7.26 17.88
C ASP A 47 -8.55 7.97 16.91
N TYR A 48 -8.01 8.59 15.87
CA TYR A 48 -8.83 9.16 14.80
C TYR A 48 -9.74 8.10 14.17
N PHE A 49 -9.21 6.94 13.80
CA PHE A 49 -10.02 5.86 13.22
C PHE A 49 -11.05 5.29 14.20
N ARG A 50 -10.75 5.26 15.50
CA ARG A 50 -11.70 4.81 16.55
C ARG A 50 -12.83 5.77 16.80
N THR A 51 -12.59 7.07 16.65
CA THR A 51 -13.53 8.13 17.03
C THR A 51 -14.27 8.75 15.86
N ARG A 52 -13.78 8.59 14.62
CA ARG A 52 -14.45 9.14 13.43
C ARG A 52 -15.81 8.48 13.19
N GLU A 53 -16.81 9.28 12.85
CA GLU A 53 -18.13 8.79 12.49
C GLU A 53 -18.19 8.40 10.99
N GLY A 54 -18.19 7.10 10.72
CA GLY A 54 -18.24 6.56 9.36
C GLY A 54 -16.99 6.89 8.54
N GLY A 55 -17.13 6.97 7.22
CA GLY A 55 -16.05 7.24 6.28
C GLY A 55 -15.63 6.03 5.46
N PRO A 56 -14.64 6.18 4.57
CA PRO A 56 -14.14 5.10 3.73
C PRO A 56 -13.44 4.02 4.55
N ILE A 57 -13.40 2.81 4.02
CA ILE A 57 -12.50 1.76 4.49
C ILE A 57 -11.09 2.12 4.03
N TRP A 58 -10.12 2.08 4.94
CA TRP A 58 -8.71 2.27 4.64
C TRP A 58 -7.96 0.95 4.62
N ILE A 59 -7.11 0.76 3.61
CA ILE A 59 -6.26 -0.42 3.47
C ILE A 59 -4.87 0.05 3.10
N THR A 60 -3.86 -0.32 3.89
CA THR A 60 -2.45 0.00 3.63
C THR A 60 -1.62 -1.25 3.40
N CYS A 61 -0.55 -1.16 2.61
CA CYS A 61 0.37 -2.28 2.34
C CYS A 61 1.65 -2.27 3.19
N GLY A 62 1.86 -1.23 4.00
CA GLY A 62 3.11 -1.02 4.74
C GLY A 62 4.28 -0.53 3.88
N GLY A 63 5.05 0.42 4.42
CA GLY A 63 6.26 0.96 3.82
C GLY A 63 7.50 0.68 4.67
N ASN A 64 8.58 1.45 4.45
CA ASN A 64 9.81 1.33 5.23
C ASN A 64 9.79 2.13 6.54
N HIS A 65 8.79 2.99 6.75
CA HIS A 65 8.57 3.71 8.00
C HIS A 65 7.47 3.08 8.87
N ASP A 66 7.08 1.83 8.61
CA ASP A 66 6.00 1.17 9.34
C ASP A 66 6.52 0.05 10.26
N ASN A 67 5.88 -0.12 11.41
CA ASN A 67 6.25 -1.13 12.39
C ASN A 67 5.65 -2.50 12.01
N TRP A 68 6.29 -3.18 11.07
CA TRP A 68 5.88 -4.49 10.55
C TRP A 68 5.65 -5.54 11.63
N PRO A 69 6.56 -5.73 12.62
CA PRO A 69 6.34 -6.68 13.70
C PRO A 69 5.06 -6.38 14.49
N LEU A 70 4.81 -5.11 14.82
CA LEU A 70 3.59 -4.71 15.53
C LEU A 70 2.34 -5.02 14.70
N TRP A 71 2.31 -4.62 13.44
CA TRP A 71 1.15 -4.80 12.58
C TRP A 71 0.81 -6.28 12.38
N ARG A 72 1.82 -7.14 12.27
CA ARG A 72 1.65 -8.59 12.16
C ARG A 72 1.08 -9.26 13.43
N THR A 73 1.05 -8.53 14.56
CA THR A 73 0.38 -9.00 15.81
C THR A 73 -1.10 -8.59 15.87
N MET A 74 -1.57 -7.68 15.01
CA MET A 74 -2.96 -7.24 15.01
C MET A 74 -3.91 -8.37 14.61
N PRO A 75 -5.19 -8.30 15.04
CA PRO A 75 -6.19 -9.31 14.70
C PRO A 75 -6.32 -9.52 13.19
N GLU A 76 -6.28 -10.78 12.76
CA GLU A 76 -6.57 -11.14 11.37
C GLU A 76 -8.09 -11.24 11.18
N VAL A 77 -8.57 -10.61 10.11
CA VAL A 77 -9.99 -10.60 9.72
C VAL A 77 -10.13 -10.82 8.21
N GLU A 78 -11.28 -11.29 7.78
CA GLU A 78 -11.61 -11.39 6.37
C GLU A 78 -12.19 -10.06 5.85
N LEU A 79 -11.64 -9.58 4.72
CA LEU A 79 -12.10 -8.38 4.03
C LEU A 79 -11.98 -8.58 2.52
N PHE A 80 -13.05 -8.35 1.77
CA PHE A 80 -13.09 -8.46 0.30
C PHE A 80 -12.52 -9.77 -0.25
N GLY A 81 -12.78 -10.89 0.46
CA GLY A 81 -12.34 -12.23 0.06
C GLY A 81 -10.87 -12.54 0.33
N GLY A 82 -10.17 -11.67 1.04
CA GLY A 82 -8.78 -11.89 1.49
C GLY A 82 -8.62 -11.66 2.98
N LYS A 83 -7.46 -12.03 3.51
CA LYS A 83 -7.09 -11.85 4.91
C LYS A 83 -6.30 -10.56 5.08
N VAL A 84 -6.72 -9.74 6.03
CA VAL A 84 -6.06 -8.49 6.41
C VAL A 84 -5.95 -8.40 7.92
N ARG A 85 -5.16 -7.46 8.45
CA ARG A 85 -5.09 -7.19 9.88
C ARG A 85 -5.77 -5.89 10.21
N GLU A 86 -6.63 -5.90 11.21
CA GLU A 86 -7.35 -4.69 11.64
C GLU A 86 -6.46 -3.86 12.57
N LEU A 87 -5.97 -2.72 12.09
CA LEU A 87 -5.18 -1.77 12.87
C LEU A 87 -6.08 -0.93 13.79
N ALA A 88 -7.26 -0.55 13.30
CA ALA A 88 -8.30 0.18 14.00
C ALA A 88 -9.62 -0.01 13.23
N PRO A 89 -10.81 0.33 13.80
CA PRO A 89 -12.08 0.18 13.11
C PRO A 89 -12.10 0.83 11.72
N GLY A 90 -12.29 0.02 10.68
CA GLY A 90 -12.28 0.47 9.29
C GLY A 90 -10.89 0.85 8.73
N CYS A 91 -9.81 0.44 9.41
CA CYS A 91 -8.43 0.64 8.99
C CYS A 91 -7.67 -0.69 9.03
N PHE A 92 -7.15 -1.14 7.90
CA PHE A 92 -6.61 -2.48 7.71
C PHE A 92 -5.22 -2.46 7.08
N PHE A 93 -4.40 -3.44 7.47
CA PHE A 93 -3.12 -3.75 6.85
C PHE A 93 -3.24 -5.00 5.98
N ALA A 94 -2.88 -4.86 4.72
CA ALA A 94 -2.73 -5.96 3.77
C ALA A 94 -1.25 -6.37 3.73
N ASP A 95 -0.91 -7.52 4.30
CA ASP A 95 0.46 -8.06 4.27
C ASP A 95 0.86 -8.49 2.84
N ARG A 96 2.13 -8.78 2.63
CA ARG A 96 2.68 -9.16 1.31
C ARG A 96 2.00 -10.41 0.77
N GLY A 97 1.54 -10.32 -0.49
CA GLY A 97 0.81 -11.39 -1.14
C GLY A 97 -0.71 -11.38 -0.88
N THR A 98 -1.22 -10.45 -0.07
CA THR A 98 -2.67 -10.32 0.13
C THR A 98 -3.36 -9.95 -1.18
N LEU A 99 -4.35 -10.76 -1.58
CA LEU A 99 -5.25 -10.47 -2.70
C LEU A 99 -6.61 -10.07 -2.16
N LEU A 100 -7.13 -8.92 -2.61
CA LEU A 100 -8.49 -8.46 -2.32
C LEU A 100 -9.28 -8.32 -3.62
N THR A 101 -10.58 -8.70 -3.57
CA THR A 101 -11.47 -8.60 -4.73
C THR A 101 -12.57 -7.59 -4.44
N MET A 102 -12.54 -6.45 -5.15
CA MET A 102 -13.49 -5.37 -4.99
C MET A 102 -14.25 -5.13 -6.30
N GLY A 103 -15.46 -5.69 -6.40
CA GLY A 103 -16.20 -5.70 -7.65
C GLY A 103 -15.45 -6.49 -8.73
N GLN A 104 -15.07 -5.85 -9.82
CA GLN A 104 -14.29 -6.47 -10.90
C GLN A 104 -12.77 -6.34 -10.68
N ASN A 105 -12.33 -5.65 -9.63
CA ASN A 105 -10.94 -5.39 -9.39
C ASN A 105 -10.34 -6.45 -8.46
N LYS A 106 -9.33 -7.15 -8.95
CA LYS A 106 -8.42 -7.98 -8.16
C LYS A 106 -7.18 -7.18 -7.85
N ILE A 107 -6.96 -6.87 -6.58
CA ILE A 107 -5.88 -6.01 -6.11
C ILE A 107 -4.92 -6.84 -5.29
N LEU A 108 -3.69 -6.95 -5.76
CA LEU A 108 -2.61 -7.68 -5.08
C LEU A 108 -1.67 -6.69 -4.39
N PHE A 109 -1.41 -6.92 -3.10
CA PHE A 109 -0.59 -6.05 -2.24
C PHE A 109 0.79 -6.64 -1.99
N PHE A 110 1.83 -5.77 -2.06
CA PHE A 110 3.18 -6.14 -1.70
C PHE A 110 3.98 -4.93 -1.20
N GLY A 111 3.89 -4.66 0.10
CA GLY A 111 4.55 -3.51 0.73
C GLY A 111 6.04 -3.73 0.99
N GLY A 112 6.68 -2.65 1.47
CA GLY A 112 8.08 -2.59 1.87
C GLY A 112 8.99 -1.89 0.87
N ALA A 113 10.11 -1.37 1.40
CA ALA A 113 11.23 -0.78 0.69
C ALA A 113 12.45 -0.71 1.61
N GLU A 114 13.62 -0.41 1.08
CA GLU A 114 14.82 -0.18 1.89
C GLU A 114 14.90 1.28 2.38
N SER A 115 14.99 1.46 3.69
CA SER A 115 15.29 2.77 4.28
C SER A 115 16.68 3.27 3.89
N THR A 116 16.75 4.39 3.20
CA THR A 116 18.02 5.04 2.83
C THR A 116 18.73 5.65 4.04
N ASP A 117 17.99 5.97 5.09
CA ASP A 117 18.42 6.58 6.33
C ASP A 117 18.54 5.59 7.52
N LYS A 118 18.50 4.28 7.26
CA LYS A 118 18.56 3.25 8.31
C LYS A 118 19.76 3.38 9.26
N HIS A 119 20.86 3.97 8.79
CA HIS A 119 22.06 4.21 9.60
C HIS A 119 21.86 5.30 10.68
N MET A 120 20.81 6.10 10.57
CA MET A 120 20.41 7.12 11.55
C MET A 120 19.28 6.64 12.46
N ARG A 121 18.75 5.44 12.23
CA ARG A 121 17.61 4.88 12.96
C ARG A 121 18.04 3.83 13.98
N VAL A 122 17.17 3.57 14.94
CA VAL A 122 17.40 2.58 16.01
C VAL A 122 16.64 1.29 15.67
N PRO A 123 17.34 0.14 15.50
CA PRO A 123 16.68 -1.14 15.24
C PRO A 123 15.66 -1.51 16.33
N GLY A 124 14.47 -1.94 15.93
CA GLY A 124 13.37 -2.31 16.81
C GLY A 124 12.64 -1.12 17.46
N VAL A 125 13.05 0.12 17.18
CA VAL A 125 12.42 1.35 17.69
C VAL A 125 11.93 2.23 16.56
N SER A 126 12.77 2.53 15.58
CA SER A 126 12.43 3.38 14.43
C SER A 126 12.84 2.77 13.08
N TRP A 127 13.38 1.55 13.12
CA TRP A 127 13.70 0.75 11.94
C TRP A 127 13.49 -0.74 12.23
N TRP A 128 12.90 -1.44 11.30
CA TRP A 128 12.63 -2.87 11.38
C TRP A 128 13.11 -3.55 10.10
N LYS A 129 13.85 -4.65 10.24
CA LYS A 129 14.40 -5.41 9.11
C LYS A 129 13.32 -5.96 8.18
N GLU A 130 12.11 -6.10 8.70
CA GLU A 130 10.93 -6.57 7.99
C GLU A 130 10.43 -5.57 6.93
N GLU A 131 10.99 -4.34 6.90
CA GLU A 131 10.73 -3.39 5.81
C GLU A 131 11.15 -3.96 4.45
N SER A 132 12.27 -4.71 4.43
CA SER A 132 12.79 -5.36 3.22
C SER A 132 12.16 -6.73 3.03
N PRO A 133 11.52 -7.00 1.88
CA PRO A 133 10.97 -8.31 1.58
C PRO A 133 12.02 -9.40 1.47
N THR A 134 11.67 -10.61 1.89
CA THR A 134 12.48 -11.80 1.75
C THR A 134 12.33 -12.42 0.35
N TYR A 135 13.28 -13.27 -0.04
CA TYR A 135 13.18 -14.04 -1.29
C TYR A 135 11.91 -14.90 -1.36
N SER A 136 11.53 -15.52 -0.26
CA SER A 136 10.30 -16.33 -0.18
C SER A 136 9.03 -15.48 -0.40
N GLU A 137 9.00 -14.25 0.13
CA GLU A 137 7.86 -13.35 -0.08
C GLU A 137 7.77 -12.91 -1.56
N PHE A 138 8.91 -12.65 -2.23
CA PHE A 138 8.91 -12.39 -3.68
C PHE A 138 8.46 -13.59 -4.51
N THR A 139 8.87 -14.80 -4.14
CA THR A 139 8.40 -16.03 -4.82
C THR A 139 6.89 -16.17 -4.69
N HIS A 140 6.37 -16.00 -3.49
CA HIS A 140 4.91 -16.05 -3.25
C HIS A 140 4.15 -14.94 -4.01
N PHE A 141 4.73 -13.74 -4.08
CA PHE A 141 4.14 -12.65 -4.87
C PHE A 141 4.09 -12.97 -6.37
N PHE A 142 5.17 -13.57 -6.90
CA PHE A 142 5.20 -14.02 -8.29
C PHE A 142 4.14 -15.10 -8.57
N GLU A 143 4.03 -16.09 -7.68
CA GLU A 143 3.02 -17.14 -7.78
C GLU A 143 1.60 -16.55 -7.74
N ALA A 144 1.34 -15.60 -6.85
CA ALA A 144 0.05 -14.90 -6.76
C ALA A 144 -0.27 -14.07 -8.03
N MET A 145 0.75 -13.44 -8.63
CA MET A 145 0.60 -12.74 -9.93
C MET A 145 0.14 -13.69 -11.04
N GLU A 146 0.78 -14.87 -11.14
CA GLU A 146 0.48 -15.86 -12.19
C GLU A 146 -0.87 -16.54 -11.97
N GLU A 147 -1.18 -16.93 -10.72
CA GLU A 147 -2.39 -17.66 -10.38
C GLU A 147 -3.64 -16.78 -10.46
N HIS A 148 -3.59 -15.62 -9.82
CA HIS A 148 -4.79 -14.81 -9.63
C HIS A 148 -5.00 -13.75 -10.69
N LYS A 149 -3.96 -13.39 -11.44
CA LYS A 149 -3.99 -12.41 -12.53
C LYS A 149 -4.64 -11.10 -12.10
N PRO A 150 -4.07 -10.40 -11.08
CA PRO A 150 -4.62 -9.16 -10.59
C PRO A 150 -4.59 -8.09 -11.68
N ASN A 151 -5.65 -7.28 -11.80
CA ASN A 151 -5.65 -6.14 -12.70
C ASN A 151 -5.04 -4.88 -12.06
N ILE A 152 -4.88 -4.88 -10.74
CA ILE A 152 -4.23 -3.81 -9.98
C ILE A 152 -3.19 -4.42 -9.03
N VAL A 153 -2.01 -3.82 -8.98
CA VAL A 153 -0.96 -4.12 -7.99
C VAL A 153 -0.71 -2.88 -7.16
N VAL A 154 -0.51 -3.07 -5.86
CA VAL A 154 -0.17 -2.02 -4.90
C VAL A 154 1.10 -2.42 -4.18
N THR A 155 2.14 -1.61 -4.31
CA THR A 155 3.41 -1.79 -3.60
C THR A 155 3.79 -0.51 -2.86
N HIS A 156 4.87 -0.53 -2.07
CA HIS A 156 5.39 0.72 -1.54
C HIS A 156 6.47 1.30 -2.45
N ASP A 157 7.42 0.49 -2.92
CA ASP A 157 8.39 0.90 -3.96
C ASP A 157 7.97 0.38 -5.35
N ALA A 158 8.67 0.75 -6.40
CA ALA A 158 8.41 0.37 -7.78
C ALA A 158 9.49 -0.54 -8.38
N PRO A 159 9.19 -1.31 -9.44
CA PRO A 159 10.20 -2.02 -10.23
C PRO A 159 11.28 -1.07 -10.79
N VAL A 160 12.50 -1.59 -11.02
CA VAL A 160 13.63 -0.81 -11.57
C VAL A 160 13.31 -0.25 -12.96
N CYS A 161 12.51 -0.95 -13.76
CA CYS A 161 12.12 -0.52 -15.11
C CYS A 161 11.27 0.76 -15.12
N VAL A 162 10.68 1.17 -13.98
CA VAL A 162 9.96 2.43 -13.86
C VAL A 162 10.98 3.56 -13.64
N PRO A 163 11.04 4.60 -14.51
CA PRO A 163 12.12 5.59 -14.49
C PRO A 163 11.90 6.68 -13.42
N VAL A 164 11.77 6.27 -12.16
CA VAL A 164 11.62 7.21 -11.04
C VAL A 164 12.96 7.89 -10.74
N LEU A 165 12.96 9.22 -10.66
CA LEU A 165 14.18 10.04 -10.59
C LEU A 165 14.77 10.20 -9.18
N ARG A 166 14.12 9.69 -8.12
CA ARG A 166 14.56 9.89 -6.73
C ARG A 166 15.08 8.60 -6.09
N HIS A 167 15.92 8.77 -5.08
CA HIS A 167 16.51 7.74 -4.20
C HIS A 167 17.56 6.82 -4.83
N GLY A 168 18.73 7.37 -5.18
CA GLY A 168 19.97 6.62 -5.35
C GLY A 168 19.96 5.60 -6.49
N ASN A 169 20.86 4.63 -6.39
CA ASN A 169 20.96 3.54 -7.37
C ASN A 169 19.94 2.42 -7.03
N ARG A 170 18.69 2.60 -7.45
CA ARG A 170 17.60 1.62 -7.23
C ARG A 170 17.93 0.24 -7.78
N GLY A 171 18.75 0.17 -8.82
CA GLY A 171 19.22 -1.09 -9.39
C GLY A 171 20.08 -1.94 -8.45
N GLU A 172 20.56 -1.39 -7.35
CA GLU A 172 21.32 -2.12 -6.32
C GLU A 172 20.47 -2.49 -5.10
N GLN A 173 19.28 -1.90 -4.95
CA GLN A 173 18.37 -2.17 -3.83
C GLN A 173 17.60 -3.47 -4.05
N PRO A 174 17.45 -4.33 -3.02
CA PRO A 174 16.76 -5.62 -3.14
C PRO A 174 15.29 -5.50 -3.54
N THR A 175 14.54 -4.55 -2.96
CA THR A 175 13.10 -4.44 -3.21
C THR A 175 12.79 -4.02 -4.66
N PRO A 176 13.31 -2.92 -5.22
CA PRO A 176 13.08 -2.58 -6.62
C PRO A 176 13.50 -3.69 -7.60
N ARG A 177 14.63 -4.36 -7.33
CA ARG A 177 15.09 -5.49 -8.15
C ARG A 177 14.18 -6.70 -8.07
N GLY A 178 13.70 -7.03 -6.87
CA GLY A 178 12.76 -8.13 -6.67
C GLY A 178 11.44 -7.85 -7.38
N LEU A 179 10.90 -6.64 -7.26
CA LEU A 179 9.69 -6.21 -7.98
C LEU A 179 9.89 -6.24 -9.51
N ASP A 180 11.06 -5.80 -9.97
CA ASP A 180 11.43 -5.82 -11.41
C ASP A 180 11.50 -7.25 -11.96
N ASN A 181 12.07 -8.18 -11.20
CA ASN A 181 12.11 -9.59 -11.55
C ASN A 181 10.69 -10.18 -11.63
N VAL A 182 9.84 -9.92 -10.64
CA VAL A 182 8.44 -10.37 -10.66
C VAL A 182 7.71 -9.79 -11.86
N PHE A 183 7.81 -8.49 -12.10
CA PHE A 183 7.16 -7.83 -13.23
C PHE A 183 7.67 -8.37 -14.56
N SER A 184 8.99 -8.53 -14.73
CA SER A 184 9.59 -8.96 -16.01
C SER A 184 9.30 -10.42 -16.33
N LEU A 185 9.37 -11.31 -15.32
CA LEU A 185 9.21 -12.75 -15.49
C LEU A 185 7.74 -13.20 -15.54
N SER A 186 6.82 -12.45 -14.92
CA SER A 186 5.40 -12.78 -14.96
C SER A 186 4.86 -12.74 -16.40
N ALA A 187 4.13 -13.77 -16.80
CA ALA A 187 3.40 -13.78 -18.06
C ALA A 187 2.19 -12.83 -18.03
N HIS A 188 1.60 -12.66 -16.84
CA HIS A 188 0.52 -11.72 -16.61
C HIS A 188 1.07 -10.32 -16.32
N LYS A 189 0.50 -9.28 -16.96
CA LYS A 189 0.79 -7.87 -16.67
C LYS A 189 -0.47 -7.21 -16.11
N PRO A 190 -0.41 -6.62 -14.91
CA PRO A 190 -1.53 -5.87 -14.38
C PRO A 190 -1.79 -4.62 -15.22
N ALA A 191 -3.05 -4.21 -15.33
CA ALA A 191 -3.38 -2.98 -16.06
C ALA A 191 -2.79 -1.75 -15.34
N ARG A 192 -2.77 -1.75 -13.99
CA ARG A 192 -2.28 -0.63 -13.18
C ARG A 192 -1.44 -1.10 -12.02
N TRP A 193 -0.45 -0.27 -11.67
CA TRP A 193 0.45 -0.48 -10.54
C TRP A 193 0.62 0.83 -9.76
N TYR A 194 0.18 0.85 -8.49
CA TYR A 194 0.28 2.02 -7.62
C TYR A 194 1.38 1.82 -6.60
N PHE A 195 2.14 2.89 -6.33
CA PHE A 195 3.24 2.86 -5.36
C PHE A 195 3.48 4.25 -4.74
N GLY A 196 4.25 4.31 -3.63
CA GLY A 196 4.63 5.51 -2.89
C GLY A 196 6.13 5.73 -2.85
N HIS A 197 6.69 5.92 -1.64
CA HIS A 197 8.11 5.98 -1.33
C HIS A 197 8.88 7.16 -1.94
N HIS A 198 8.55 7.58 -3.14
CA HIS A 198 9.28 8.62 -3.89
C HIS A 198 8.75 10.03 -3.68
N HIS A 199 7.68 10.21 -2.92
CA HIS A 199 7.14 11.49 -2.46
C HIS A 199 6.80 12.49 -3.57
N HIS A 200 6.35 12.03 -4.73
CA HIS A 200 5.87 12.89 -5.81
C HIS A 200 4.77 12.20 -6.61
N LEU A 201 3.88 12.98 -7.18
CA LEU A 201 2.86 12.48 -8.10
C LEU A 201 3.45 12.40 -9.51
N ASP A 202 3.45 11.20 -10.09
CA ASP A 202 3.85 11.00 -11.47
C ASP A 202 3.26 9.68 -12.01
N SER A 203 3.34 9.48 -13.33
CA SER A 203 2.89 8.26 -13.96
C SER A 203 3.72 7.89 -15.19
N TRP A 204 3.86 6.59 -15.42
CA TRP A 204 4.62 6.02 -16.54
C TRP A 204 3.87 4.84 -17.12
N THR A 205 4.11 4.56 -18.40
CA THR A 205 3.65 3.31 -19.05
C THR A 205 4.86 2.45 -19.39
N VAL A 206 4.88 1.23 -18.88
CA VAL A 206 5.90 0.23 -19.22
C VAL A 206 5.19 -1.00 -19.78
N GLY A 207 5.35 -1.25 -21.08
CA GLY A 207 4.57 -2.26 -21.78
C GLY A 207 3.08 -1.92 -21.77
N GLU A 208 2.25 -2.80 -21.20
CA GLU A 208 0.79 -2.62 -21.09
C GLU A 208 0.36 -2.13 -19.69
N THR A 209 1.29 -1.89 -18.78
CA THR A 209 1.01 -1.51 -17.40
C THR A 209 1.19 0.00 -17.21
N GLU A 210 0.19 0.65 -16.64
CA GLU A 210 0.26 2.03 -16.15
C GLU A 210 0.76 2.04 -14.71
N PHE A 211 1.91 2.67 -14.46
CA PHE A 211 2.50 2.88 -13.14
C PHE A 211 2.16 4.27 -12.60
N HIS A 212 1.69 4.35 -11.37
CA HIS A 212 1.32 5.60 -10.71
C HIS A 212 2.04 5.72 -9.38
N CYS A 213 2.91 6.73 -9.27
CA CYS A 213 3.47 7.14 -8.00
C CYS A 213 2.47 8.03 -7.28
N CYS A 214 2.03 7.62 -6.09
CA CYS A 214 1.20 8.42 -5.22
C CYS A 214 2.10 9.32 -4.36
N GLY A 215 1.78 10.60 -4.28
CA GLY A 215 2.64 11.62 -3.66
C GLY A 215 2.81 11.51 -2.15
N LEU A 216 3.06 12.65 -1.51
CA LEU A 216 3.33 12.77 -0.08
C LEU A 216 2.18 13.53 0.63
N ASN A 217 2.00 13.28 1.94
CA ASN A 217 1.13 14.06 2.82
C ASN A 217 -0.33 14.18 2.34
N GLY A 218 -0.87 13.09 1.81
CA GLY A 218 -2.27 13.05 1.41
C GLY A 218 -2.52 13.47 -0.03
N GLU A 219 -1.50 13.53 -0.87
CA GLU A 219 -1.68 13.50 -2.32
C GLU A 219 -2.20 12.12 -2.75
N TRP A 220 -3.02 12.09 -3.78
CA TRP A 220 -3.67 10.85 -4.22
C TRP A 220 -3.82 10.77 -5.73
N CYS A 221 -3.89 9.54 -6.22
CA CYS A 221 -4.27 9.21 -7.59
C CYS A 221 -5.73 8.74 -7.64
N ARG A 222 -6.46 9.15 -8.65
CA ARG A 222 -7.78 8.61 -8.96
C ARG A 222 -7.73 7.94 -10.34
N PRO A 223 -7.90 6.62 -10.40
CA PRO A 223 -7.92 5.95 -11.69
C PRO A 223 -9.17 6.36 -12.48
N PRO A 224 -9.05 6.70 -13.76
CA PRO A 224 -10.22 6.91 -14.60
C PRO A 224 -11.02 5.60 -14.73
N GLY A 225 -12.33 5.67 -14.58
CA GLY A 225 -13.25 4.55 -14.84
C GLY A 225 -13.45 3.53 -13.71
N LEU A 226 -12.96 3.76 -12.50
CA LEU A 226 -13.28 2.94 -11.32
C LEU A 226 -14.48 3.47 -10.51
N GLY A 227 -15.33 4.30 -11.10
CA GLY A 227 -16.56 4.78 -10.47
C GLY A 227 -17.56 3.64 -10.24
N GLY A 228 -18.17 3.59 -9.05
CA GLY A 228 -19.35 2.76 -8.76
C GLY A 228 -19.08 1.45 -8.00
N LEU A 229 -18.14 1.40 -7.09
CA LEU A 229 -18.09 0.32 -6.09
C LEU A 229 -19.19 0.52 -5.04
N HIS A 230 -20.32 -0.17 -5.21
CA HIS A 230 -21.25 -0.39 -4.11
C HIS A 230 -20.64 -1.42 -3.16
N VAL A 231 -19.95 -0.97 -2.14
CA VAL A 231 -19.49 -1.83 -1.04
C VAL A 231 -20.64 -1.91 -0.04
N ALA A 232 -21.25 -3.09 0.06
CA ALA A 232 -22.14 -3.38 1.20
C ALA A 232 -21.29 -3.25 2.47
N ARG A 233 -21.68 -2.34 3.39
CA ARG A 233 -20.96 -2.21 4.67
C ARG A 233 -21.03 -3.54 5.40
N PRO A 234 -19.91 -4.02 5.97
CA PRO A 234 -19.97 -5.18 6.85
C PRO A 234 -20.95 -4.86 7.98
N ILE A 235 -21.94 -5.72 8.15
CA ILE A 235 -22.88 -5.66 9.27
C ILE A 235 -22.06 -5.97 10.52
N ARG A 236 -22.07 -5.07 11.50
CA ARG A 236 -21.44 -5.26 12.82
C ARG A 236 -22.12 -6.38 13.58
#